data_96a64a7ee1bd8baa40e25f94ca103028
#
_entry.id   96a64a7ee1bd8baa40e25f94ca103028
#
_cell.length_a   1.000
_cell.length_b   1.000
_cell.length_c   1.000
_cell.angle_alpha   90.00
_cell.angle_beta   90.00
_cell.angle_gamma   90.00
#
_symmetry.space_group_name_H-M   'P 1'
#
loop_
_entity.id
_entity.type
_entity.pdbx_description
1 polymer ?
#
loop_
_entity_poly.entity_id
_entity_poly.type
_entity_poly.pdbx_seq_one_letter_code
_entity_poly.pdbx_strand_id
1 'polypeptide(L)'
;MKNLTLKKNIPTLDFKESKLSRKDINTINKFKSLVINDGDNGLREISKILKEKSLNSFKVTKSEFKEADKLLNDDIKNAILIAYANIKKYHEKQLEGLSIKDIETTKGVKLWSEFKPIDVIGLYIPGGTAPLFSSFLMQAIPAIIAGCNNIVVCTPPNKNGNIDPAILWVADLLNIKNIFKVGGSQAVFAMAYGTKSIPKCLKI
;
A
#
# COMPACT_ATOMS: atom_id res chain seq x y z
N MET A 1 4.20 21.62 27.97
CA MET A 1 3.51 20.36 27.63
C MET A 1 2.26 20.24 28.48
N LYS A 2 1.05 20.30 27.88
CA LYS A 2 -0.20 20.07 28.63
C LYS A 2 -0.35 18.56 28.79
N ASN A 3 -0.40 18.07 30.02
CA ASN A 3 -0.70 16.67 30.32
C ASN A 3 -2.13 16.38 29.85
N LEU A 4 -2.28 15.51 28.85
CA LEU A 4 -3.54 14.96 28.43
C LEU A 4 -3.96 13.92 29.49
N THR A 5 -4.85 14.32 30.38
CA THR A 5 -5.48 13.38 31.32
C THR A 5 -6.59 12.64 30.56
N LEU A 6 -6.39 11.34 30.33
CA LEU A 6 -7.43 10.48 29.77
C LEU A 6 -8.64 10.45 30.73
N LYS A 7 -9.79 10.93 30.28
CA LYS A 7 -11.04 10.81 31.03
C LYS A 7 -11.42 9.33 31.17
N LYS A 8 -11.74 8.91 32.39
CA LYS A 8 -12.09 7.54 32.80
C LYS A 8 -13.35 6.93 32.14
N ASN A 9 -14.12 7.70 31.38
CA ASN A 9 -15.28 7.21 30.65
C ASN A 9 -14.96 7.18 29.14
N ILE A 10 -14.29 6.12 28.69
CA ILE A 10 -14.31 5.78 27.26
C ILE A 10 -15.69 5.16 27.01
N PRO A 11 -16.58 5.79 26.21
CA PRO A 11 -17.85 5.15 25.85
C PRO A 11 -17.51 3.83 25.16
N THR A 12 -18.15 2.76 25.58
CA THR A 12 -18.13 1.48 24.86
C THR A 12 -18.55 1.78 23.42
N LEU A 13 -17.62 1.70 22.48
CA LEU A 13 -17.91 1.81 21.07
C LEU A 13 -18.73 0.56 20.69
N ASP A 14 -20.02 0.74 20.52
CA ASP A 14 -20.88 -0.26 19.89
C ASP A 14 -20.47 -0.37 18.42
N PHE A 15 -19.58 -1.33 18.14
CA PHE A 15 -19.20 -1.68 16.78
C PHE A 15 -20.41 -2.37 16.13
N LYS A 16 -21.31 -1.58 15.54
CA LYS A 16 -22.26 -2.12 14.58
C LYS A 16 -21.46 -2.68 13.41
N GLU A 17 -21.34 -4.00 13.33
CA GLU A 17 -20.84 -4.64 12.13
C GLU A 17 -21.62 -4.10 10.92
N SER A 18 -20.97 -3.36 10.05
CA SER A 18 -21.57 -2.94 8.79
C SER A 18 -21.68 -4.20 7.91
N LYS A 19 -22.82 -4.86 7.95
CA LYS A 19 -23.08 -6.02 7.09
C LYS A 19 -23.14 -5.53 5.64
N LEU A 20 -22.22 -6.00 4.83
CA LEU A 20 -22.26 -5.79 3.39
C LEU A 20 -23.60 -6.29 2.83
N SER A 21 -24.18 -5.52 1.91
CA SER A 21 -25.40 -5.97 1.24
C SER A 21 -25.13 -7.21 0.39
N ARG A 22 -26.14 -8.05 0.15
CA ARG A 22 -26.01 -9.18 -0.79
C ARG A 22 -25.54 -8.74 -2.18
N LYS A 23 -25.95 -7.55 -2.62
CA LYS A 23 -25.55 -6.97 -3.89
C LYS A 23 -24.04 -6.70 -3.92
N ASP A 24 -23.49 -6.13 -2.84
CA ASP A 24 -22.05 -5.84 -2.73
C ASP A 24 -21.24 -7.12 -2.72
N ILE A 25 -21.68 -8.12 -1.95
CA ILE A 25 -21.03 -9.44 -1.90
C ILE A 25 -21.01 -10.08 -3.30
N ASN A 26 -22.11 -10.06 -4.03
CA ASN A 26 -22.19 -10.61 -5.38
C ASN A 26 -21.26 -9.86 -6.35
N THR A 27 -21.20 -8.53 -6.24
CA THR A 27 -20.29 -7.70 -7.06
C THR A 27 -18.85 -8.02 -6.78
N ILE A 28 -18.46 -8.11 -5.51
CA ILE A 28 -17.09 -8.47 -5.07
C ILE A 28 -16.73 -9.86 -5.59
N ASN A 29 -17.60 -10.84 -5.45
CA ASN A 29 -17.38 -12.21 -5.93
C ASN A 29 -17.23 -12.27 -7.45
N LYS A 30 -18.04 -11.51 -8.19
CA LYS A 30 -17.90 -11.38 -9.65
C LYS A 30 -16.53 -10.81 -10.03
N PHE A 31 -16.09 -9.72 -9.37
CA PHE A 31 -14.78 -9.13 -9.64
C PHE A 31 -13.63 -10.08 -9.30
N LYS A 32 -13.74 -10.78 -8.16
CA LYS A 32 -12.79 -11.83 -7.80
C LYS A 32 -12.66 -12.89 -8.90
N SER A 33 -13.79 -13.41 -9.39
CA SER A 33 -13.80 -14.45 -10.44
C SER A 33 -13.17 -13.95 -11.75
N LEU A 34 -13.48 -12.71 -12.17
CA LEU A 34 -12.89 -12.09 -13.36
C LEU A 34 -11.37 -11.95 -13.24
N VAL A 35 -10.87 -11.54 -12.07
CA VAL A 35 -9.41 -11.41 -11.87
C VAL A 35 -8.73 -12.77 -11.87
N ILE A 36 -9.31 -13.79 -11.21
CA ILE A 36 -8.71 -15.12 -11.13
C ILE A 36 -8.69 -15.82 -12.49
N ASN A 37 -9.79 -15.76 -13.24
CA ASN A 37 -9.94 -16.51 -14.49
C ASN A 37 -9.30 -15.78 -15.68
N ASP A 38 -9.42 -14.46 -15.75
CA ASP A 38 -9.08 -13.68 -16.95
C ASP A 38 -7.90 -12.70 -16.71
N GLY A 39 -7.39 -12.60 -15.48
CA GLY A 39 -6.22 -11.78 -15.13
C GLY A 39 -6.36 -10.32 -15.59
N ASP A 40 -5.44 -9.83 -16.41
CA ASP A 40 -5.45 -8.46 -16.95
C ASP A 40 -6.71 -8.16 -17.78
N ASN A 41 -7.25 -9.14 -18.50
CA ASN A 41 -8.49 -8.96 -19.25
C ASN A 41 -9.69 -8.81 -18.32
N GLY A 42 -9.70 -9.56 -17.21
CA GLY A 42 -10.68 -9.40 -16.15
C GLY A 42 -10.64 -8.00 -15.53
N LEU A 43 -9.45 -7.45 -15.28
CA LEU A 43 -9.29 -6.07 -14.81
C LEU A 43 -9.86 -5.05 -15.82
N ARG A 44 -9.64 -5.23 -17.12
CA ARG A 44 -10.22 -4.35 -18.16
C ARG A 44 -11.73 -4.46 -18.22
N GLU A 45 -12.28 -5.66 -18.06
CA GLU A 45 -13.73 -5.87 -18.03
C GLU A 45 -14.36 -5.19 -16.79
N ILE A 46 -13.71 -5.29 -15.62
CA ILE A 46 -14.16 -4.59 -14.41
C ILE A 46 -14.14 -3.07 -14.62
N SER A 47 -13.09 -2.52 -15.25
CA SER A 47 -13.02 -1.08 -15.56
C SER A 47 -14.19 -0.64 -16.47
N LYS A 48 -14.62 -1.46 -17.42
CA LYS A 48 -15.82 -1.18 -18.24
C LYS A 48 -17.09 -1.18 -17.40
N ILE A 49 -17.27 -2.18 -16.52
CA ILE A 49 -18.43 -2.26 -15.61
C ILE A 49 -18.50 -1.02 -14.71
N LEU A 50 -17.36 -0.55 -14.21
CA LEU A 50 -17.24 0.63 -13.36
C LEU A 50 -17.28 1.96 -14.15
N LYS A 51 -17.32 1.91 -15.48
CA LYS A 51 -17.24 3.08 -16.37
C LYS A 51 -15.97 3.90 -16.17
N GLU A 52 -14.89 3.22 -15.82
CA GLU A 52 -13.56 3.81 -15.69
C GLU A 52 -12.86 3.83 -17.07
N LYS A 53 -11.81 4.66 -17.18
CA LYS A 53 -11.00 4.69 -18.40
C LYS A 53 -10.30 3.35 -18.63
N SER A 54 -10.51 2.77 -19.80
CA SER A 54 -9.76 1.57 -20.20
C SER A 54 -8.30 1.91 -20.42
N LEU A 55 -7.40 1.13 -19.78
CA LEU A 55 -5.96 1.32 -19.86
C LEU A 55 -5.32 0.22 -20.70
N ASN A 56 -4.41 0.60 -21.60
CA ASN A 56 -3.60 -0.35 -22.36
C ASN A 56 -2.57 -1.04 -21.47
N SER A 57 -2.00 -0.30 -20.52
CA SER A 57 -1.05 -0.79 -19.52
C SER A 57 -1.47 -0.35 -18.13
N PHE A 58 -1.45 -1.28 -17.19
CA PHE A 58 -1.68 -0.96 -15.78
C PHE A 58 -0.43 -0.41 -15.10
N LYS A 59 0.75 -0.78 -15.54
CA LYS A 59 2.01 -0.34 -14.93
C LYS A 59 2.31 1.12 -15.28
N VAL A 60 2.71 1.89 -14.27
CA VAL A 60 3.22 3.26 -14.43
C VAL A 60 4.54 3.24 -15.18
N THR A 61 4.70 4.14 -16.13
CA THR A 61 5.88 4.26 -16.99
C THR A 61 6.93 5.20 -16.39
N LYS A 62 8.18 5.08 -16.85
CA LYS A 62 9.26 5.99 -16.44
C LYS A 62 8.97 7.46 -16.81
N SER A 63 8.24 7.70 -17.90
CA SER A 63 7.87 9.06 -18.31
C SER A 63 6.88 9.70 -17.32
N GLU A 64 5.92 8.92 -16.80
CA GLU A 64 4.96 9.41 -15.81
C GLU A 64 5.63 9.82 -14.49
N PHE A 65 6.66 9.09 -14.05
CA PHE A 65 7.46 9.49 -12.88
C PHE A 65 8.19 10.82 -13.12
N LYS A 66 8.80 11.01 -14.30
CA LYS A 66 9.49 12.26 -14.65
C LYS A 66 8.54 13.45 -14.78
N GLU A 67 7.33 13.22 -15.28
CA GLU A 67 6.31 14.25 -15.40
C GLU A 67 5.78 14.64 -14.01
N ALA A 68 5.55 13.69 -13.14
CA ALA A 68 5.10 13.92 -11.76
C ALA A 68 6.06 14.84 -10.99
N ASP A 69 7.36 14.67 -11.14
CA ASP A 69 8.36 15.53 -10.50
C ASP A 69 8.25 16.99 -10.94
N LYS A 70 7.93 17.25 -12.22
CA LYS A 70 7.75 18.59 -12.76
C LYS A 70 6.43 19.25 -12.32
N LEU A 71 5.40 18.44 -12.10
CA LEU A 71 4.06 18.92 -11.73
C LEU A 71 3.92 19.25 -10.25
N LEU A 72 4.78 18.69 -9.41
CA LEU A 72 4.70 18.89 -7.96
C LEU A 72 5.51 20.13 -7.55
N ASN A 73 4.87 21.05 -6.82
CA ASN A 73 5.54 22.22 -6.31
C ASN A 73 6.47 21.91 -5.12
N ASP A 74 7.42 22.80 -4.86
CA ASP A 74 8.45 22.61 -3.85
C ASP A 74 7.89 22.57 -2.42
N ASP A 75 6.80 23.29 -2.13
CA ASP A 75 6.18 23.28 -0.80
C ASP A 75 5.63 21.90 -0.45
N ILE A 76 4.97 21.24 -1.42
CA ILE A 76 4.47 19.86 -1.24
C ILE A 76 5.64 18.89 -1.12
N LYS A 77 6.68 19.01 -1.95
CA LYS A 77 7.89 18.18 -1.86
C LYS A 77 8.53 18.31 -0.47
N ASN A 78 8.68 19.52 0.05
CA ASN A 78 9.24 19.77 1.37
C ASN A 78 8.38 19.17 2.48
N ALA A 79 7.05 19.33 2.41
CA ALA A 79 6.14 18.71 3.37
C ALA A 79 6.24 17.18 3.38
N ILE A 80 6.36 16.56 2.20
CA ILE A 80 6.58 15.10 2.07
C ILE A 80 7.91 14.69 2.68
N LEU A 81 8.99 15.43 2.45
CA LEU A 81 10.32 15.15 3.03
C LEU A 81 10.31 15.22 4.56
N ILE A 82 9.63 16.20 5.13
CA ILE A 82 9.47 16.32 6.59
C ILE A 82 8.69 15.09 7.13
N ALA A 83 7.58 14.74 6.49
CA ALA A 83 6.79 13.57 6.87
C ALA A 83 7.62 12.27 6.76
N TYR A 84 8.34 12.09 5.66
CA TYR A 84 9.24 10.97 5.44
C TYR A 84 10.27 10.82 6.57
N ALA A 85 10.97 11.92 6.91
CA ALA A 85 12.01 11.90 7.94
C ALA A 85 11.43 11.51 9.32
N ASN A 86 10.27 12.05 9.67
CA ASN A 86 9.61 11.77 10.95
C ASN A 86 9.16 10.30 11.05
N ILE A 87 8.50 9.79 10.01
CA ILE A 87 8.00 8.41 9.96
C ILE A 87 9.19 7.44 9.98
N LYS A 88 10.23 7.71 9.18
CA LYS A 88 11.44 6.88 9.12
C LYS A 88 12.10 6.78 10.48
N LYS A 89 12.36 7.91 11.14
CA LYS A 89 12.97 7.97 12.46
C LYS A 89 12.20 7.16 13.50
N TYR A 90 10.87 7.21 13.47
CA TYR A 90 10.03 6.45 14.39
C TYR A 90 10.17 4.94 14.17
N HIS A 91 10.07 4.48 12.92
CA HIS A 91 10.12 3.05 12.61
C HIS A 91 11.52 2.44 12.72
N GLU A 92 12.58 3.22 12.49
CA GLU A 92 13.96 2.80 12.79
C GLU A 92 14.13 2.49 14.28
N LYS A 93 13.56 3.33 15.16
CA LYS A 93 13.57 3.08 16.60
C LYS A 93 12.75 1.87 17.02
N GLN A 94 11.64 1.58 16.35
CA GLN A 94 10.89 0.35 16.61
C GLN A 94 11.72 -0.89 16.28
N LEU A 95 12.46 -0.90 15.18
CA LEU A 95 13.29 -2.04 14.78
C LEU A 95 14.41 -2.32 15.81
N GLU A 96 15.05 -1.28 16.36
CA GLU A 96 16.09 -1.44 17.39
C GLU A 96 15.59 -2.22 18.63
N GLY A 97 14.30 -2.07 18.98
CA GLY A 97 13.70 -2.74 20.15
C GLY A 97 13.31 -4.21 19.93
N LEU A 98 13.39 -4.71 18.69
CA LEU A 98 12.90 -6.03 18.33
C LEU A 98 13.98 -7.13 18.35
N SER A 99 15.26 -6.80 18.47
CA SER A 99 16.33 -7.80 18.47
C SER A 99 16.38 -8.57 19.79
N ILE A 100 16.07 -9.86 19.74
CA ILE A 100 16.30 -10.78 20.85
C ILE A 100 17.70 -11.38 20.66
N LYS A 101 18.58 -11.10 21.62
CA LYS A 101 19.94 -11.65 21.62
C LYS A 101 19.91 -13.15 21.90
N ASP A 102 20.95 -13.84 21.47
CA ASP A 102 21.16 -15.27 21.77
C ASP A 102 21.11 -15.52 23.28
N ILE A 103 20.34 -16.52 23.66
CA ILE A 103 20.21 -16.97 25.05
C ILE A 103 20.67 -18.42 25.14
N GLU A 104 21.64 -18.73 26.00
CA GLU A 104 21.99 -20.10 26.36
C GLU A 104 21.13 -20.52 27.54
N THR A 105 20.16 -21.40 27.32
CA THR A 105 19.21 -21.87 28.34
C THR A 105 19.75 -23.00 29.17
N THR A 106 20.61 -23.84 28.58
CA THR A 106 21.36 -24.93 29.23
C THR A 106 22.68 -25.07 28.48
N LYS A 107 23.72 -25.54 29.09
CA LYS A 107 25.04 -25.71 28.48
C LYS A 107 24.95 -26.41 27.13
N GLY A 108 25.33 -25.70 26.05
CA GLY A 108 25.31 -26.16 24.68
C GLY A 108 23.97 -25.96 23.95
N VAL A 109 22.91 -25.40 24.61
CA VAL A 109 21.61 -25.12 23.98
C VAL A 109 21.43 -23.62 23.84
N LYS A 110 21.59 -23.11 22.60
CA LYS A 110 21.40 -21.68 22.26
C LYS A 110 20.07 -21.47 21.56
N LEU A 111 19.34 -20.46 21.99
CA LEU A 111 18.08 -20.01 21.39
C LEU A 111 18.25 -18.57 20.92
N TRP A 112 17.67 -18.26 19.78
CA TRP A 112 17.63 -16.89 19.23
C TRP A 112 16.32 -16.64 18.50
N SER A 113 16.02 -15.38 18.25
CA SER A 113 14.88 -14.97 17.41
C SER A 113 15.39 -14.17 16.21
N GLU A 114 14.92 -14.51 15.04
CA GLU A 114 15.30 -13.87 13.79
C GLU A 114 14.06 -13.32 13.10
N PHE A 115 14.11 -12.04 12.70
CA PHE A 115 13.08 -11.42 11.85
C PHE A 115 13.52 -11.51 10.39
N LYS A 116 12.65 -12.04 9.54
CA LYS A 116 12.89 -12.12 8.09
C LYS A 116 11.89 -11.26 7.35
N PRO A 117 12.35 -10.46 6.36
CA PRO A 117 11.44 -9.70 5.53
C PRO A 117 10.54 -10.63 4.70
N ILE A 118 9.35 -10.15 4.38
CA ILE A 118 8.45 -10.84 3.44
C ILE A 118 8.92 -10.50 2.03
N ASP A 119 9.09 -11.51 1.17
CA ASP A 119 9.71 -11.36 -0.16
C ASP A 119 8.96 -10.40 -1.08
N VAL A 120 7.63 -10.53 -1.16
CA VAL A 120 6.77 -9.69 -2.01
C VAL A 120 5.57 -9.22 -1.22
N ILE A 121 5.46 -7.91 -1.05
CA ILE A 121 4.31 -7.29 -0.37
C ILE A 121 3.53 -6.39 -1.32
N GLY A 122 2.21 -6.33 -1.10
CA GLY A 122 1.30 -5.44 -1.78
C GLY A 122 0.88 -4.28 -0.89
N LEU A 123 0.90 -3.07 -1.41
CA LEU A 123 0.36 -1.89 -0.76
C LEU A 123 -0.80 -1.36 -1.58
N TYR A 124 -1.95 -1.20 -0.95
CA TYR A 124 -3.09 -0.54 -1.58
C TYR A 124 -3.19 0.91 -1.08
N ILE A 125 -3.02 1.84 -1.99
CA ILE A 125 -3.16 3.27 -1.68
C ILE A 125 -4.51 3.73 -2.24
N PRO A 126 -5.49 4.04 -1.39
CA PRO A 126 -6.80 4.45 -1.88
C PRO A 126 -6.72 5.79 -2.61
N GLY A 127 -7.56 5.95 -3.64
CA GLY A 127 -7.84 7.22 -4.28
C GLY A 127 -8.94 7.97 -3.54
N GLY A 128 -9.16 9.21 -3.91
CA GLY A 128 -10.21 10.04 -3.32
C GLY A 128 -10.13 11.49 -3.78
N THR A 129 -10.72 12.38 -3.01
CA THR A 129 -10.72 13.83 -3.28
C THR A 129 -9.35 14.48 -3.03
N ALA A 130 -8.48 13.84 -2.25
CA ALA A 130 -7.12 14.28 -1.98
C ALA A 130 -6.14 13.12 -2.14
N PRO A 131 -4.88 13.38 -2.58
CA PRO A 131 -3.86 12.34 -2.68
C PRO A 131 -3.44 11.88 -1.28
N LEU A 132 -3.55 10.56 -1.02
CA LEU A 132 -3.20 9.96 0.26
C LEU A 132 -1.72 9.56 0.31
N PHE A 133 -0.82 10.48 -0.06
CA PHE A 133 0.63 10.23 -0.03
C PHE A 133 1.14 9.92 1.38
N SER A 134 0.51 10.47 2.43
CA SER A 134 0.85 10.14 3.81
C SER A 134 0.57 8.68 4.16
N SER A 135 -0.56 8.13 3.69
CA SER A 135 -0.86 6.69 3.83
C SER A 135 0.17 5.83 3.12
N PHE A 136 0.66 6.28 1.96
CA PHE A 136 1.72 5.58 1.25
C PHE A 136 3.03 5.59 2.05
N LEU A 137 3.46 6.74 2.57
CA LEU A 137 4.65 6.83 3.43
C LEU A 137 4.53 5.91 4.65
N MET A 138 3.37 5.94 5.33
CA MET A 138 3.13 5.15 6.54
C MET A 138 3.07 3.64 6.30
N GLN A 139 2.81 3.18 5.08
CA GLN A 139 2.84 1.76 4.70
C GLN A 139 4.22 1.36 4.16
N ALA A 140 4.81 2.16 3.28
CA ALA A 140 6.02 1.80 2.57
C ALA A 140 7.28 1.93 3.43
N ILE A 141 7.40 2.97 4.26
CA ILE A 141 8.61 3.19 5.08
C ILE A 141 8.85 2.04 6.05
N PRO A 142 7.88 1.59 6.88
CA PRO A 142 8.10 0.44 7.76
C PRO A 142 8.39 -0.84 6.98
N ALA A 143 7.79 -1.03 5.81
CA ALA A 143 8.07 -2.18 4.96
C ALA A 143 9.53 -2.18 4.46
N ILE A 144 10.04 -1.03 4.02
CA ILE A 144 11.44 -0.87 3.59
C ILE A 144 12.40 -1.09 4.76
N ILE A 145 12.09 -0.53 5.93
CA ILE A 145 12.90 -0.70 7.15
C ILE A 145 12.93 -2.16 7.59
N ALA A 146 11.81 -2.89 7.44
CA ALA A 146 11.73 -4.33 7.70
C ALA A 146 12.49 -5.18 6.66
N GLY A 147 13.08 -4.57 5.62
CA GLY A 147 13.85 -5.26 4.58
C GLY A 147 13.04 -5.81 3.41
N CYS A 148 11.76 -5.44 3.26
CA CYS A 148 10.94 -5.87 2.12
C CYS A 148 11.42 -5.15 0.84
N ASN A 149 12.07 -5.89 -0.07
CA ASN A 149 12.67 -5.32 -1.28
C ASN A 149 11.71 -5.30 -2.48
N ASN A 150 10.70 -6.17 -2.50
CA ASN A 150 9.75 -6.26 -3.60
C ASN A 150 8.39 -5.71 -3.16
N ILE A 151 8.21 -4.41 -3.34
CA ILE A 151 6.97 -3.71 -2.99
C ILE A 151 6.16 -3.46 -4.27
N VAL A 152 4.94 -3.99 -4.29
CA VAL A 152 3.95 -3.81 -5.35
C VAL A 152 2.90 -2.84 -4.85
N VAL A 153 2.63 -1.77 -5.58
CA VAL A 153 1.65 -0.76 -5.19
C VAL A 153 0.52 -0.71 -6.20
N CYS A 154 -0.70 -0.80 -5.71
CA CYS A 154 -1.89 -0.53 -6.51
C CYS A 154 -2.59 0.73 -5.99
N THR A 155 -2.96 1.62 -6.89
CA THR A 155 -3.71 2.85 -6.58
C THR A 155 -4.60 3.20 -7.77
N PRO A 156 -5.85 3.68 -7.54
CA PRO A 156 -6.76 4.00 -8.63
C PRO A 156 -6.24 5.19 -9.42
N PRO A 157 -6.31 5.14 -10.76
CA PRO A 157 -6.06 6.30 -11.59
C PRO A 157 -7.21 7.31 -11.48
N ASN A 158 -6.93 8.54 -11.82
CA ASN A 158 -7.96 9.57 -12.01
C ASN A 158 -8.75 9.32 -13.31
N LYS A 159 -9.76 10.17 -13.58
CA LYS A 159 -10.61 10.07 -14.81
C LYS A 159 -9.81 10.12 -16.11
N ASN A 160 -8.61 10.71 -16.11
CA ASN A 160 -7.72 10.77 -17.26
C ASN A 160 -6.79 9.56 -17.37
N GLY A 161 -6.85 8.60 -16.44
CA GLY A 161 -6.02 7.42 -16.41
C GLY A 161 -4.62 7.64 -15.80
N ASN A 162 -4.41 8.77 -15.12
CA ASN A 162 -3.13 9.13 -14.51
C ASN A 162 -3.18 8.94 -12.99
N ILE A 163 -2.03 8.66 -12.40
CA ILE A 163 -1.85 8.67 -10.95
C ILE A 163 -1.51 10.09 -10.51
N ASP A 164 -1.92 10.44 -9.28
CA ASP A 164 -1.60 11.73 -8.69
C ASP A 164 -0.08 11.94 -8.61
N PRO A 165 0.43 13.12 -9.01
CA PRO A 165 1.86 13.42 -8.99
C PRO A 165 2.53 13.22 -7.63
N ALA A 166 1.84 13.53 -6.51
CA ALA A 166 2.40 13.36 -5.17
C ALA A 166 2.63 11.86 -4.83
N ILE A 167 1.73 10.97 -5.27
CA ILE A 167 1.90 9.53 -5.10
C ILE A 167 3.11 9.03 -5.89
N LEU A 168 3.25 9.45 -7.15
CA LEU A 168 4.39 9.06 -7.99
C LEU A 168 5.72 9.62 -7.48
N TRP A 169 5.71 10.85 -6.98
CA TRP A 169 6.88 11.46 -6.39
C TRP A 169 7.35 10.74 -5.12
N VAL A 170 6.42 10.36 -4.23
CA VAL A 170 6.72 9.51 -3.06
C VAL A 170 7.25 8.16 -3.49
N ALA A 171 6.68 7.53 -4.52
CA ALA A 171 7.16 6.26 -5.04
C ALA A 171 8.60 6.36 -5.56
N ASP A 172 8.94 7.45 -6.25
CA ASP A 172 10.29 7.72 -6.75
C ASP A 172 11.28 7.97 -5.59
N LEU A 173 10.88 8.79 -4.61
CA LEU A 173 11.64 9.04 -3.39
C LEU A 173 11.99 7.75 -2.64
N LEU A 174 11.06 6.81 -2.57
CA LEU A 174 11.22 5.50 -1.91
C LEU A 174 11.83 4.43 -2.83
N ASN A 175 12.20 4.79 -4.06
CA ASN A 175 12.68 3.87 -5.10
C ASN A 175 11.73 2.69 -5.41
N ILE A 176 10.41 2.89 -5.26
CA ILE A 176 9.38 1.90 -5.58
C ILE A 176 8.94 2.10 -7.02
N LYS A 177 9.24 1.13 -7.90
CA LYS A 177 8.96 1.23 -9.35
C LYS A 177 7.78 0.35 -9.80
N ASN A 178 7.28 -0.53 -8.94
CA ASN A 178 6.15 -1.42 -9.26
C ASN A 178 4.82 -0.77 -8.82
N ILE A 179 4.41 0.27 -9.53
CA ILE A 179 3.17 1.00 -9.32
C ILE A 179 2.17 0.64 -10.42
N PHE A 180 0.95 0.29 -10.03
CA PHE A 180 -0.11 -0.15 -10.94
C PHE A 180 -1.38 0.68 -10.77
N LYS A 181 -1.96 1.08 -11.89
CA LYS A 181 -3.16 1.93 -12.04
C LYS A 181 -4.42 1.08 -11.89
N VAL A 182 -4.61 0.50 -10.72
CA VAL A 182 -5.78 -0.33 -10.41
C VAL A 182 -6.27 0.04 -9.02
N GLY A 183 -7.57 0.34 -8.90
CA GLY A 183 -8.24 0.68 -7.64
C GLY A 183 -9.21 -0.40 -7.18
N GLY A 184 -9.91 -0.15 -6.07
CA GLY A 184 -10.99 -0.99 -5.58
C GLY A 184 -10.60 -2.42 -5.16
N SER A 185 -11.60 -3.27 -4.99
CA SER A 185 -11.40 -4.67 -4.59
C SER A 185 -10.61 -5.49 -5.61
N GLN A 186 -10.72 -5.15 -6.90
CA GLN A 186 -9.97 -5.81 -7.97
C GLN A 186 -8.46 -5.61 -7.85
N ALA A 187 -8.00 -4.50 -7.27
CA ALA A 187 -6.58 -4.28 -6.98
C ALA A 187 -6.07 -5.28 -5.94
N VAL A 188 -6.85 -5.47 -4.87
CA VAL A 188 -6.52 -6.44 -3.82
C VAL A 188 -6.49 -7.87 -4.38
N PHE A 189 -7.48 -8.24 -5.20
CA PHE A 189 -7.49 -9.55 -5.86
C PHE A 189 -6.32 -9.72 -6.83
N ALA A 190 -5.97 -8.69 -7.61
CA ALA A 190 -4.83 -8.74 -8.52
C ALA A 190 -3.50 -8.96 -7.77
N MET A 191 -3.31 -8.29 -6.64
CA MET A 191 -2.13 -8.53 -5.79
C MET A 191 -2.16 -9.89 -5.09
N ALA A 192 -3.34 -10.35 -4.63
CA ALA A 192 -3.46 -11.63 -3.93
C ALA A 192 -3.25 -12.86 -4.84
N TYR A 193 -3.77 -12.81 -6.05
CA TYR A 193 -3.71 -13.96 -6.98
C TYR A 193 -2.62 -13.81 -8.06
N GLY A 194 -2.18 -12.60 -8.32
CA GLY A 194 -1.31 -12.26 -9.44
C GLY A 194 -2.06 -12.17 -10.76
N THR A 195 -1.53 -11.36 -11.69
CA THR A 195 -1.97 -11.32 -13.09
C THR A 195 -0.74 -11.30 -13.99
N LYS A 196 -0.91 -11.19 -15.30
CA LYS A 196 0.24 -11.04 -16.22
C LYS A 196 1.05 -9.78 -15.91
N SER A 197 0.38 -8.67 -15.56
CA SER A 197 1.02 -7.38 -15.27
C SER A 197 1.40 -7.20 -13.81
N ILE A 198 0.58 -7.69 -12.88
CA ILE A 198 0.71 -7.43 -11.44
C ILE A 198 1.24 -8.68 -10.74
N PRO A 199 2.41 -8.62 -10.10
CA PRO A 199 2.97 -9.75 -9.36
C PRO A 199 2.07 -10.18 -8.19
N LYS A 200 2.02 -11.49 -7.93
CA LYS A 200 1.38 -12.02 -6.73
C LYS A 200 2.16 -11.62 -5.49
N CYS A 201 1.45 -11.13 -4.48
CA CYS A 201 2.00 -10.72 -3.19
C CYS A 201 1.72 -11.78 -2.11
N LEU A 202 2.66 -11.94 -1.19
CA LEU A 202 2.52 -12.85 -0.05
C LEU A 202 1.73 -12.21 1.10
N LYS A 203 1.74 -10.88 1.17
CA LYS A 203 1.00 -10.06 2.12
C LYS A 203 0.51 -8.80 1.45
N ILE A 204 -0.68 -8.34 1.81
CA ILE A 204 -1.27 -7.08 1.34
C ILE A 204 -1.72 -6.27 2.55
#